data_21b5c68a1b613a7fcfc7ee3f7293aede
#
_entry.id   21b5c68a1b613a7fcfc7ee3f7293aede
#
_cell.length_a   1.000
_cell.length_b   1.000
_cell.length_c   1.000
_cell.angle_alpha   90.00
_cell.angle_beta   90.00
_cell.angle_gamma   90.00
#
_symmetry.space_group_name_H-M   'P 1'
#
loop_
_entity.id
_entity.type
_entity.pdbx_description
1 polymer ?
#
loop_
_entity_poly.entity_id
_entity_poly.type
_entity_poly.pdbx_seq_one_letter_code
_entity_poly.pdbx_strand_id
1 'polypeptide(L)'
;NHPDGYDVYWAEYNKWELWMNSESGKTINPKTMRGPFCESADVPDTAYDDGKLAERAIRDLRRMKEMNKPFFLACGFWKPHLPFNAPKKYWDLYKREEIPLAPNRFRPEGLPEQVRNSSEIYAYARVTDTSDADFQREVKHGYYACLSYVDAQIGKVLDALDELGLAENTIVVLLGDHGWNLGEHDFVG
;
A
#
# COMPACT_ATOMS: atom_id res chain seq x y z
N ASN A 1 -22.14 -10.07 5.53
CA ASN A 1 -22.92 -10.52 4.35
C ASN A 1 -23.88 -9.41 3.96
N HIS A 2 -23.77 -8.89 2.74
CA HIS A 2 -24.76 -7.99 2.19
C HIS A 2 -26.06 -8.76 1.90
N PRO A 3 -27.25 -8.18 2.13
CA PRO A 3 -28.54 -8.87 1.89
C PRO A 3 -28.68 -9.46 0.48
N ASP A 4 -28.03 -8.84 -0.52
CA ASP A 4 -28.06 -9.27 -1.92
C ASP A 4 -26.93 -10.25 -2.29
N GLY A 5 -26.23 -10.81 -1.30
CA GLY A 5 -25.17 -11.80 -1.51
C GLY A 5 -23.80 -11.20 -1.84
N TYR A 6 -23.61 -9.89 -1.71
CA TYR A 6 -22.30 -9.24 -1.80
C TYR A 6 -21.62 -9.26 -0.44
N ASP A 7 -20.39 -9.70 -0.40
CA ASP A 7 -19.54 -9.58 0.77
C ASP A 7 -18.71 -8.27 0.65
N VAL A 8 -18.88 -7.37 1.60
CA VAL A 8 -18.12 -6.10 1.67
C VAL A 8 -17.09 -6.24 2.77
N TYR A 9 -15.79 -6.34 2.38
CA TYR A 9 -14.71 -6.67 3.30
C TYR A 9 -13.95 -5.47 3.84
N TRP A 10 -13.90 -4.38 3.10
CA TRP A 10 -13.09 -3.23 3.43
C TRP A 10 -13.50 -2.52 4.74
N ALA A 11 -14.69 -2.77 5.26
CA ALA A 11 -15.14 -2.22 6.54
C ALA A 11 -14.43 -2.87 7.76
N GLU A 12 -13.82 -4.05 7.60
CA GLU A 12 -13.11 -4.75 8.67
C GLU A 12 -11.66 -4.24 8.86
N TYR A 13 -11.12 -3.49 7.90
CA TYR A 13 -9.71 -3.14 7.82
C TYR A 13 -9.37 -1.71 8.27
N ASN A 14 -10.34 -0.91 8.68
CA ASN A 14 -10.13 0.47 9.13
C ASN A 14 -9.59 0.59 10.56
N LYS A 15 -8.88 -0.41 11.06
CA LYS A 15 -8.24 -0.34 12.37
C LYS A 15 -6.81 0.15 12.22
N TRP A 16 -6.62 1.43 12.42
CA TRP A 16 -5.33 2.13 12.42
C TRP A 16 -4.28 1.56 13.40
N GLU A 17 -4.65 0.62 14.22
CA GLU A 17 -3.79 -0.04 15.21
C GLU A 17 -2.85 -1.08 14.62
N LEU A 18 -3.04 -1.47 13.35
CA LEU A 18 -2.44 -2.68 12.78
C LEU A 18 -1.06 -2.49 12.14
N TRP A 19 -0.55 -1.26 12.00
CA TRP A 19 0.78 -1.03 11.44
C TRP A 19 1.87 -0.80 12.48
N MET A 20 1.58 -0.98 13.76
CA MET A 20 2.54 -0.82 14.83
C MET A 20 3.21 -2.16 15.19
N ASN A 21 3.83 -2.82 14.22
CA ASN A 21 4.48 -4.12 14.43
C ASN A 21 5.93 -4.02 14.88
N SER A 22 6.54 -2.83 14.80
CA SER A 22 7.90 -2.56 15.25
C SER A 22 7.94 -1.54 16.39
N GLU A 23 9.07 -1.44 17.07
CA GLU A 23 9.27 -0.42 18.10
C GLU A 23 9.16 1.00 17.52
N SER A 24 9.60 1.20 16.25
CA SER A 24 9.45 2.48 15.57
C SER A 24 7.97 2.83 15.31
N GLY A 25 7.11 1.84 15.10
CA GLY A 25 5.68 2.00 14.91
C GLY A 25 4.93 2.45 16.17
N LYS A 26 5.54 2.33 17.35
CA LYS A 26 4.95 2.81 18.61
C LYS A 26 5.07 4.33 18.82
N THR A 27 5.87 5.01 18.00
CA THR A 27 5.97 6.47 18.03
C THR A 27 4.73 7.09 17.42
N ILE A 28 4.07 8.00 18.13
CA ILE A 28 2.79 8.59 17.71
C ILE A 28 2.95 10.10 17.56
N ASN A 29 2.36 10.65 16.50
CA ASN A 29 2.18 12.08 16.36
C ASN A 29 1.10 12.56 17.36
N PRO A 30 1.44 13.43 18.33
CA PRO A 30 0.52 13.78 19.40
C PRO A 30 -0.70 14.61 18.93
N LYS A 31 -0.63 15.22 17.75
CA LYS A 31 -1.74 16.05 17.20
C LYS A 31 -2.78 15.21 16.48
N THR A 32 -2.36 14.15 15.80
CA THR A 32 -3.23 13.37 14.91
C THR A 32 -3.44 11.95 15.41
N MET A 33 -2.68 11.54 16.41
CA MET A 33 -2.63 10.18 16.96
C MET A 33 -2.26 9.10 15.93
N ARG A 34 -1.60 9.49 14.81
CA ARG A 34 -1.09 8.57 13.79
C ARG A 34 0.33 8.11 14.13
N GLY A 35 0.64 6.86 13.78
CA GLY A 35 1.98 6.30 13.88
C GLY A 35 2.97 6.90 12.87
N PRO A 36 4.15 6.29 12.70
CA PRO A 36 5.14 6.73 11.71
C PRO A 36 4.62 6.64 10.28
N PHE A 37 5.18 7.47 9.40
CA PHE A 37 4.86 7.42 7.97
C PHE A 37 5.39 6.17 7.27
N CYS A 38 6.30 5.42 7.88
CA CYS A 38 6.83 4.17 7.37
C CYS A 38 7.17 3.19 8.49
N GLU A 39 7.13 1.89 8.17
CA GLU A 39 7.51 0.82 9.09
C GLU A 39 8.08 -0.37 8.31
N SER A 40 9.19 -0.91 8.81
CA SER A 40 9.85 -2.12 8.33
C SER A 40 9.95 -3.12 9.47
N ALA A 41 8.96 -3.98 9.64
CA ALA A 41 8.96 -5.01 10.68
C ALA A 41 9.27 -6.39 10.09
N ASP A 42 10.03 -7.21 10.83
CA ASP A 42 10.29 -8.60 10.46
C ASP A 42 9.08 -9.48 10.85
N VAL A 43 8.09 -9.46 9.99
CA VAL A 43 6.79 -10.09 10.20
C VAL A 43 6.31 -10.78 8.91
N PRO A 44 5.40 -11.76 8.98
CA PRO A 44 4.78 -12.35 7.81
C PRO A 44 3.90 -11.34 7.06
N ASP A 45 3.60 -11.62 5.80
CA ASP A 45 2.75 -10.77 4.95
C ASP A 45 1.38 -10.48 5.59
N THR A 46 0.83 -11.47 6.29
CA THR A 46 -0.47 -11.37 6.96
C THR A 46 -0.47 -10.56 8.26
N ALA A 47 0.69 -10.04 8.68
CA ALA A 47 0.73 -9.07 9.77
C ALA A 47 0.08 -7.73 9.38
N TYR A 48 0.08 -7.43 8.08
CA TYR A 48 -0.56 -6.24 7.50
C TYR A 48 -1.82 -6.61 6.71
N ASP A 49 -2.66 -5.63 6.47
CA ASP A 49 -4.01 -5.85 5.95
C ASP A 49 -4.07 -6.41 4.54
N ASP A 50 -3.17 -5.96 3.63
CA ASP A 50 -3.16 -6.45 2.26
C ASP A 50 -2.81 -7.95 2.16
N GLY A 51 -1.97 -8.45 3.07
CA GLY A 51 -1.70 -9.89 3.17
C GLY A 51 -2.94 -10.69 3.63
N LYS A 52 -3.69 -10.15 4.60
CA LYS A 52 -4.95 -10.75 5.04
C LYS A 52 -6.00 -10.71 3.94
N LEU A 53 -6.04 -9.59 3.19
CA LEU A 53 -6.95 -9.43 2.06
C LEU A 53 -6.66 -10.46 0.98
N ALA A 54 -5.39 -10.68 0.61
CA ALA A 54 -5.01 -11.68 -0.36
C ALA A 54 -5.45 -13.09 0.07
N GLU A 55 -5.20 -13.48 1.34
CA GLU A 55 -5.69 -14.77 1.86
C GLU A 55 -7.22 -14.88 1.82
N ARG A 56 -7.91 -13.78 2.08
CA ARG A 56 -9.37 -13.75 1.99
C ARG A 56 -9.84 -13.94 0.55
N ALA A 57 -9.26 -13.21 -0.39
CA ALA A 57 -9.59 -13.34 -1.81
C ALA A 57 -9.37 -14.77 -2.31
N ILE A 58 -8.27 -15.42 -1.90
CA ILE A 58 -8.00 -16.81 -2.25
C ILE A 58 -9.07 -17.77 -1.69
N ARG A 59 -9.49 -17.57 -0.44
CA ARG A 59 -10.58 -18.36 0.14
C ARG A 59 -11.90 -18.17 -0.62
N ASP A 60 -12.18 -16.95 -1.03
CA ASP A 60 -13.39 -16.63 -1.77
C ASP A 60 -13.36 -17.21 -3.20
N LEU A 61 -12.21 -17.20 -3.89
CA LEU A 61 -12.04 -17.88 -5.18
C LEU A 61 -12.33 -19.39 -5.06
N ARG A 62 -11.82 -20.06 -4.03
CA ARG A 62 -12.12 -21.49 -3.78
C ARG A 62 -13.63 -21.74 -3.63
N ARG A 63 -14.28 -20.91 -2.81
CA ARG A 63 -15.73 -20.98 -2.63
C ARG A 63 -16.50 -20.72 -3.92
N MET A 64 -16.11 -19.73 -4.71
CA MET A 64 -16.74 -19.40 -5.99
C MET A 64 -16.60 -20.54 -7.00
N LYS A 65 -15.45 -21.22 -7.03
CA LYS A 65 -15.26 -22.43 -7.83
C LYS A 65 -16.25 -23.53 -7.43
N GLU A 66 -16.44 -23.79 -6.14
CA GLU A 66 -17.37 -24.80 -5.63
C GLU A 66 -18.82 -24.47 -5.99
N MET A 67 -19.18 -23.19 -6.02
CA MET A 67 -20.53 -22.75 -6.41
C MET A 67 -20.85 -23.01 -7.89
N ASN A 68 -19.84 -23.18 -8.74
CA ASN A 68 -19.95 -23.42 -10.17
C ASN A 68 -20.93 -22.44 -10.88
N LYS A 69 -20.80 -21.16 -10.59
CA LYS A 69 -21.61 -20.06 -11.14
C LYS A 69 -20.69 -18.92 -11.60
N PRO A 70 -21.14 -18.10 -12.55
CA PRO A 70 -20.45 -16.85 -12.86
C PRO A 70 -20.31 -15.99 -11.60
N PHE A 71 -19.16 -15.33 -11.44
CA PHE A 71 -18.89 -14.49 -10.30
C PHE A 71 -18.24 -13.17 -10.72
N PHE A 72 -18.31 -12.20 -9.83
CA PHE A 72 -17.54 -10.97 -9.85
C PHE A 72 -16.83 -10.85 -8.50
N LEU A 73 -15.50 -10.72 -8.53
CA LEU A 73 -14.68 -10.52 -7.36
C LEU A 73 -13.91 -9.21 -7.49
N ALA A 74 -14.09 -8.30 -6.56
CA ALA A 74 -13.31 -7.08 -6.45
C ALA A 74 -12.38 -7.18 -5.23
N CYS A 75 -11.07 -7.00 -5.45
CA CYS A 75 -10.05 -6.97 -4.43
C CYS A 75 -9.44 -5.58 -4.38
N GLY A 76 -9.66 -4.83 -3.31
CA GLY A 76 -9.10 -3.49 -3.13
C GLY A 76 -7.91 -3.54 -2.17
N PHE A 77 -6.70 -3.44 -2.71
CA PHE A 77 -5.48 -3.33 -1.93
C PHE A 77 -5.24 -1.88 -1.51
N TRP A 78 -4.67 -1.69 -0.32
CA TRP A 78 -4.39 -0.37 0.22
C TRP A 78 -3.04 0.19 -0.21
N LYS A 79 -2.04 -0.68 -0.32
CA LYS A 79 -0.69 -0.26 -0.70
C LYS A 79 -0.61 0.06 -2.19
N PRO A 80 0.21 1.07 -2.55
CA PRO A 80 1.25 1.75 -1.78
C PRO A 80 0.83 3.02 -1.01
N HIS A 81 -0.43 3.20 -0.62
CA HIS A 81 -0.86 4.34 0.19
C HIS A 81 -0.12 4.42 1.55
N LEU A 82 -0.01 5.65 2.10
CA LEU A 82 0.48 5.85 3.48
C LEU A 82 -0.36 5.10 4.53
N PRO A 83 0.25 4.67 5.63
CA PRO A 83 1.68 4.70 5.92
C PRO A 83 2.42 3.66 5.09
N PHE A 84 3.70 3.93 4.74
CA PHE A 84 4.51 2.98 3.98
C PHE A 84 5.01 1.86 4.89
N ASN A 85 4.12 0.97 5.26
CA ASN A 85 4.42 -0.18 6.09
C ASN A 85 4.32 -1.47 5.27
N ALA A 86 5.41 -2.23 5.28
CA ALA A 86 5.54 -3.51 4.62
C ALA A 86 6.46 -4.43 5.42
N PRO A 87 6.35 -5.75 5.31
CA PRO A 87 7.30 -6.67 5.91
C PRO A 87 8.74 -6.39 5.47
N LYS A 88 9.69 -6.54 6.40
CA LYS A 88 11.10 -6.21 6.20
C LYS A 88 11.70 -6.81 4.92
N LYS A 89 11.32 -8.02 4.54
CA LYS A 89 11.81 -8.69 3.31
C LYS A 89 11.60 -7.88 2.03
N TYR A 90 10.59 -7.02 1.96
CA TYR A 90 10.35 -6.14 0.80
C TYR A 90 11.19 -4.86 0.85
N TRP A 91 11.50 -4.37 2.06
CA TRP A 91 12.47 -3.29 2.25
C TRP A 91 13.88 -3.72 1.87
N ASP A 92 14.26 -4.94 2.22
CA ASP A 92 15.59 -5.50 1.94
C ASP A 92 15.86 -5.72 0.44
N LEU A 93 14.84 -5.60 -0.42
CA LEU A 93 15.02 -5.64 -1.89
C LEU A 93 15.75 -4.39 -2.43
N TYR A 94 15.78 -3.30 -1.67
CA TYR A 94 16.31 -2.03 -2.09
C TYR A 94 17.37 -1.53 -1.12
N LYS A 95 18.41 -0.91 -1.64
CA LYS A 95 19.39 -0.18 -0.84
C LYS A 95 19.04 1.30 -0.88
N ARG A 96 18.77 1.89 0.27
CA ARG A 96 18.31 3.29 0.38
C ARG A 96 19.27 4.27 -0.27
N GLU A 97 20.56 4.05 -0.11
CA GLU A 97 21.64 4.89 -0.67
C GLU A 97 21.70 4.85 -2.19
N GLU A 98 21.18 3.79 -2.82
CA GLU A 98 21.14 3.63 -4.28
C GLU A 98 19.84 4.21 -4.88
N ILE A 99 18.84 4.59 -4.08
CA ILE A 99 17.57 5.13 -4.55
C ILE A 99 17.80 6.56 -5.09
N PRO A 100 17.54 6.80 -6.38
CA PRO A 100 17.73 8.12 -6.95
C PRO A 100 16.68 9.11 -6.45
N LEU A 101 17.08 10.35 -6.22
CA LEU A 101 16.14 11.45 -6.01
C LEU A 101 15.44 11.81 -7.31
N ALA A 102 14.28 12.46 -7.22
CA ALA A 102 13.60 13.00 -8.39
C ALA A 102 14.51 14.02 -9.10
N PRO A 103 14.67 13.95 -10.44
CA PRO A 103 15.54 14.88 -11.18
C PRO A 103 14.95 16.29 -11.25
N ASN A 104 13.65 16.45 -11.01
CA ASN A 104 12.88 17.69 -11.14
C ASN A 104 12.36 18.17 -9.78
N ARG A 105 13.24 18.25 -8.78
CA ARG A 105 12.94 18.68 -7.40
C ARG A 105 12.76 20.20 -7.27
N PHE A 106 12.11 20.82 -8.20
CA PHE A 106 11.85 22.26 -8.21
C PHE A 106 10.40 22.51 -8.61
N ARG A 107 9.82 23.53 -8.01
CA ARG A 107 8.46 23.93 -8.35
C ARG A 107 8.45 24.61 -9.72
N PRO A 108 7.60 24.17 -10.68
CA PRO A 108 7.54 24.78 -12.01
C PRO A 108 7.06 26.25 -11.94
N GLU A 109 7.67 27.10 -12.79
CA GLU A 109 7.16 28.45 -13.00
C GLU A 109 5.73 28.41 -13.56
N GLY A 110 4.87 29.31 -13.09
CA GLY A 110 3.48 29.40 -13.54
C GLY A 110 2.55 28.29 -13.05
N LEU A 111 3.01 27.46 -12.10
CA LEU A 111 2.14 26.45 -11.49
C LEU A 111 0.93 27.14 -10.83
N PRO A 112 -0.33 26.75 -11.17
CA PRO A 112 -1.51 27.32 -10.55
C PRO A 112 -1.48 27.17 -9.02
N GLU A 113 -1.97 28.19 -8.30
CA GLU A 113 -2.01 28.17 -6.83
C GLU A 113 -2.84 27.00 -6.25
N GLN A 114 -3.78 26.49 -7.03
CA GLN A 114 -4.63 25.35 -6.68
C GLN A 114 -3.83 24.03 -6.63
N VAL A 115 -2.74 23.94 -7.38
CA VAL A 115 -1.87 22.78 -7.34
C VAL A 115 -0.98 22.85 -6.10
N ARG A 116 -1.35 22.11 -5.09
CA ARG A 116 -0.68 22.09 -3.78
C ARG A 116 -0.16 20.71 -3.46
N ASN A 117 0.90 20.68 -2.66
CA ASN A 117 1.37 19.45 -2.05
C ASN A 117 0.27 18.85 -1.15
N SER A 118 0.13 17.54 -1.14
CA SER A 118 -0.67 16.87 -0.13
C SER A 118 -0.11 17.16 1.26
N SER A 119 -0.99 17.41 2.20
CA SER A 119 -0.60 17.60 3.61
C SER A 119 -0.65 16.28 4.40
N GLU A 120 -1.00 15.18 3.77
CA GLU A 120 -1.28 13.94 4.46
C GLU A 120 -0.08 13.37 5.20
N ILE A 121 1.11 13.41 4.60
CA ILE A 121 2.33 12.88 5.24
C ILE A 121 2.61 13.55 6.58
N TYR A 122 2.30 14.85 6.73
CA TYR A 122 2.52 15.59 7.98
C TYR A 122 1.59 15.17 9.12
N ALA A 123 0.57 14.38 8.82
CA ALA A 123 -0.28 13.79 9.85
C ALA A 123 0.38 12.62 10.57
N TYR A 124 1.44 12.05 10.01
CA TYR A 124 2.16 10.92 10.58
C TYR A 124 3.30 11.37 11.49
N ALA A 125 3.73 10.47 12.38
CA ALA A 125 4.94 10.67 13.18
C ALA A 125 6.22 10.49 12.35
N ARG A 126 7.35 10.98 12.88
CA ARG A 126 8.69 10.92 12.27
C ARG A 126 8.85 11.71 10.97
N VAL A 127 7.91 12.53 10.60
CA VAL A 127 8.08 13.45 9.47
C VAL A 127 8.95 14.62 9.92
N THR A 128 10.03 14.83 9.20
CA THR A 128 11.02 15.88 9.45
C THR A 128 10.93 16.94 8.35
N ASP A 129 12.04 17.27 7.73
CA ASP A 129 12.11 18.18 6.60
C ASP A 129 11.86 17.41 5.29
N THR A 130 10.75 17.66 4.64
CA THR A 130 10.39 16.99 3.37
C THR A 130 11.28 17.39 2.18
N SER A 131 12.07 18.45 2.30
CA SER A 131 13.07 18.85 1.31
C SER A 131 14.42 18.12 1.49
N ASP A 132 14.63 17.50 2.64
CA ASP A 132 15.86 16.76 2.94
C ASP A 132 15.99 15.51 2.05
N ALA A 133 17.21 15.32 1.54
CA ALA A 133 17.49 14.25 0.58
C ALA A 133 17.35 12.85 1.20
N ASP A 134 17.76 12.68 2.45
CA ASP A 134 17.70 11.36 3.10
C ASP A 134 16.28 11.03 3.52
N PHE A 135 15.51 12.04 3.95
CA PHE A 135 14.08 11.89 4.17
C PHE A 135 13.36 11.46 2.88
N GLN A 136 13.64 12.12 1.74
CA GLN A 136 13.02 11.75 0.45
C GLN A 136 13.42 10.33 0.00
N ARG A 137 14.67 9.90 0.26
CA ARG A 137 15.06 8.50 0.01
C ARG A 137 14.34 7.53 0.93
N GLU A 138 14.10 7.89 2.19
CA GLU A 138 13.33 7.05 3.11
C GLU A 138 11.87 6.89 2.65
N VAL A 139 11.24 7.98 2.23
CA VAL A 139 9.89 7.97 1.66
C VAL A 139 9.82 7.09 0.41
N LYS A 140 10.75 7.27 -0.54
CA LYS A 140 10.83 6.42 -1.75
C LYS A 140 11.07 4.95 -1.43
N HIS A 141 11.96 4.68 -0.49
CA HIS A 141 12.24 3.31 -0.05
C HIS A 141 10.98 2.63 0.49
N GLY A 142 10.25 3.32 1.36
CA GLY A 142 8.98 2.82 1.88
C GLY A 142 7.93 2.60 0.81
N TYR A 143 7.82 3.51 -0.14
CA TYR A 143 6.91 3.37 -1.28
C TYR A 143 7.27 2.14 -2.14
N TYR A 144 8.55 1.95 -2.48
CA TYR A 144 9.00 0.80 -3.27
C TYR A 144 8.79 -0.53 -2.53
N ALA A 145 9.07 -0.55 -1.23
CA ALA A 145 8.79 -1.73 -0.40
C ALA A 145 7.28 -2.07 -0.39
N CYS A 146 6.41 -1.06 -0.29
CA CYS A 146 4.96 -1.24 -0.37
C CYS A 146 4.51 -1.72 -1.75
N LEU A 147 5.09 -1.21 -2.83
CA LEU A 147 4.80 -1.70 -4.19
C LEU A 147 5.18 -3.18 -4.33
N SER A 148 6.38 -3.57 -3.93
CA SER A 148 6.80 -4.98 -3.99
C SER A 148 5.95 -5.88 -3.08
N TYR A 149 5.51 -5.35 -1.95
CA TYR A 149 4.61 -6.07 -1.06
C TYR A 149 3.24 -6.32 -1.69
N VAL A 150 2.59 -5.28 -2.23
CA VAL A 150 1.27 -5.44 -2.84
C VAL A 150 1.33 -6.27 -4.12
N ASP A 151 2.37 -6.10 -4.93
CA ASP A 151 2.61 -6.92 -6.11
C ASP A 151 2.67 -8.41 -5.76
N ALA A 152 3.40 -8.77 -4.70
CA ALA A 152 3.45 -10.16 -4.22
C ALA A 152 2.07 -10.65 -3.70
N GLN A 153 1.25 -9.78 -3.11
CA GLN A 153 -0.09 -10.18 -2.68
C GLN A 153 -1.03 -10.38 -3.87
N ILE A 154 -0.97 -9.51 -4.88
CA ILE A 154 -1.70 -9.66 -6.15
C ILE A 154 -1.28 -10.96 -6.83
N GLY A 155 0.03 -11.23 -6.91
CA GLY A 155 0.57 -12.48 -7.46
C GLY A 155 -0.05 -13.72 -6.83
N LYS A 156 -0.14 -13.79 -5.50
CA LYS A 156 -0.77 -14.92 -4.80
C LYS A 156 -2.24 -15.13 -5.19
N VAL A 157 -2.99 -14.05 -5.43
CA VAL A 157 -4.39 -14.16 -5.85
C VAL A 157 -4.48 -14.67 -7.30
N LEU A 158 -3.59 -14.21 -8.18
CA LEU A 158 -3.51 -14.67 -9.56
C LEU A 158 -3.06 -16.13 -9.64
N ASP A 159 -2.04 -16.52 -8.88
CA ASP A 159 -1.60 -17.92 -8.79
C ASP A 159 -2.75 -18.82 -8.33
N ALA A 160 -3.52 -18.40 -7.34
CA ALA A 160 -4.68 -19.16 -6.89
C ALA A 160 -5.77 -19.26 -7.97
N LEU A 161 -5.97 -18.23 -8.80
CA LEU A 161 -6.89 -18.26 -9.93
C LEU A 161 -6.47 -19.32 -10.95
N ASP A 162 -5.17 -19.39 -11.25
CA ASP A 162 -4.59 -20.39 -12.14
C ASP A 162 -4.67 -21.82 -11.55
N GLU A 163 -4.24 -21.99 -10.31
CA GLU A 163 -4.28 -23.30 -9.60
C GLU A 163 -5.70 -23.87 -9.51
N LEU A 164 -6.68 -23.00 -9.39
CA LEU A 164 -8.09 -23.40 -9.38
C LEU A 164 -8.66 -23.68 -10.77
N GLY A 165 -7.91 -23.47 -11.86
CA GLY A 165 -8.36 -23.65 -13.23
C GLY A 165 -9.48 -22.67 -13.62
N LEU A 166 -9.47 -21.46 -13.05
CA LEU A 166 -10.46 -20.41 -13.32
C LEU A 166 -9.95 -19.38 -14.33
N ALA A 167 -8.63 -19.28 -14.55
CA ALA A 167 -8.00 -18.24 -15.35
C ALA A 167 -8.51 -18.18 -16.79
N GLU A 168 -8.70 -19.35 -17.44
CA GLU A 168 -9.15 -19.45 -18.83
C GLU A 168 -10.52 -18.80 -19.09
N ASN A 169 -11.36 -18.71 -18.06
CA ASN A 169 -12.73 -18.15 -18.16
C ASN A 169 -12.93 -16.90 -17.30
N THR A 170 -11.86 -16.25 -16.86
CA THR A 170 -11.93 -15.06 -16.01
C THR A 170 -11.19 -13.89 -16.65
N ILE A 171 -11.87 -12.77 -16.79
CA ILE A 171 -11.24 -11.51 -17.18
C ILE A 171 -10.67 -10.87 -15.92
N VAL A 172 -9.36 -10.63 -15.92
CA VAL A 172 -8.67 -9.92 -14.83
C VAL A 172 -8.44 -8.46 -15.24
N VAL A 173 -8.85 -7.54 -14.39
CA VAL A 173 -8.62 -6.11 -14.58
C VAL A 173 -7.85 -5.57 -13.38
N LEU A 174 -6.70 -4.95 -13.62
CA LEU A 174 -5.90 -4.27 -12.62
C LEU A 174 -5.98 -2.76 -12.85
N LEU A 175 -6.35 -2.01 -11.82
CA LEU A 175 -6.49 -0.55 -11.87
C LEU A 175 -5.73 0.09 -10.72
N GLY A 176 -5.09 1.23 -10.99
CA GLY A 176 -4.67 2.18 -9.97
C GLY A 176 -5.62 3.38 -9.99
N ASP A 177 -6.03 3.87 -8.83
CA ASP A 177 -6.93 5.02 -8.70
C ASP A 177 -6.16 6.34 -8.83
N HIS A 178 -4.93 6.43 -8.32
CA HIS A 178 -4.00 7.54 -8.44
C HIS A 178 -2.57 7.09 -8.12
N GLY A 179 -1.61 8.01 -8.22
CA GLY A 179 -0.22 7.81 -7.84
C GLY A 179 0.17 8.65 -6.63
N TRP A 180 1.48 8.84 -6.43
CA TRP A 180 2.08 9.59 -5.35
C TRP A 180 3.33 10.33 -5.85
N ASN A 181 3.49 11.61 -5.50
CA ASN A 181 4.73 12.34 -5.76
C ASN A 181 5.76 12.00 -4.68
N LEU A 182 6.97 11.71 -5.11
CA LEU A 182 8.07 11.28 -4.24
C LEU A 182 9.27 12.25 -4.35
N GLY A 183 8.98 13.55 -4.38
CA GLY A 183 9.94 14.63 -4.53
C GLY A 183 9.90 15.34 -5.88
N GLU A 184 9.14 14.83 -6.84
CA GLU A 184 8.89 15.51 -8.11
C GLU A 184 8.19 16.84 -7.86
N HIS A 185 8.66 17.91 -8.54
CA HIS A 185 8.10 19.27 -8.43
C HIS A 185 8.04 19.84 -7.01
N ASP A 186 8.93 19.36 -6.13
CA ASP A 186 8.95 19.69 -4.69
C ASP A 186 7.66 19.24 -3.96
N PHE A 187 7.06 18.14 -4.43
CA PHE A 187 5.89 17.53 -3.79
C PHE A 187 6.23 16.17 -3.16
N VAL A 188 5.64 15.93 -1.99
CA VAL A 188 5.61 14.64 -1.31
C VAL A 188 4.15 14.35 -0.93
N GLY A 189 3.43 13.63 -1.82
CA GLY A 189 2.02 13.34 -1.64
C GLY A 189 1.22 13.24 -2.93
#